data_d6a6bd1df79df2bf4fe7b1e244c9b763
#
_entry.id   d6a6bd1df79df2bf4fe7b1e244c9b763
#
_cell.length_a   1.000
_cell.length_b   1.000
_cell.length_c   1.000
_cell.angle_alpha   90.00
_cell.angle_beta   90.00
_cell.angle_gamma   90.00
#
_symmetry.space_group_name_H-M   'P 1'
#
loop_
_entity.id
_entity.type
_entity.pdbx_description
1 polymer ?
#
loop_
_entity_poly.entity_id
_entity_poly.type
_entity_poly.pdbx_seq_one_letter_code
_entity_poly.pdbx_strand_id
1 'polypeptide(L)'
;MRRFAPLAVLAATLLHGSLVQAAEPLAIDVHRDANCGCCKDWIKHLEANGFKVTDHVEADMSAVKSRLGVPYSMGSCHTGVIDGKFVEGXVPAADILKLRERADLVGAAVPGMPVGSPGMEMGDRQDAYQVVGLTRSGQASVLAEYPGR
;
A
#
# COMPACT_ATOMS: atom_id res chain seq x y z
N MET A 1 24.82 -43.51 -63.12
CA MET A 1 25.06 -42.15 -62.50
C MET A 1 23.85 -41.82 -61.67
N ARG A 2 24.02 -41.85 -60.32
CA ARG A 2 22.93 -41.48 -59.38
C ARG A 2 23.13 -40.04 -58.96
N ARG A 3 22.16 -39.20 -59.25
CA ARG A 3 22.18 -37.78 -58.83
C ARG A 3 21.54 -37.71 -57.45
N PHE A 4 22.33 -37.26 -56.45
CA PHE A 4 21.80 -36.96 -55.10
C PHE A 4 21.38 -35.50 -55.10
N ALA A 5 20.11 -35.27 -54.81
CA ALA A 5 19.60 -33.90 -54.58
C ALA A 5 19.76 -33.54 -53.08
N PRO A 6 20.27 -32.35 -52.78
CA PRO A 6 20.36 -31.96 -51.37
C PRO A 6 18.99 -31.55 -50.81
N LEU A 7 18.63 -32.13 -49.69
CA LEU A 7 17.47 -31.71 -48.92
C LEU A 7 17.83 -30.37 -48.19
N ALA A 8 17.14 -29.34 -48.54
CA ALA A 8 17.27 -28.08 -47.83
C ALA A 8 16.38 -28.15 -46.59
N VAL A 9 17.00 -28.18 -45.42
CA VAL A 9 16.27 -28.11 -44.13
C VAL A 9 16.00 -26.64 -43.82
N LEU A 10 14.75 -26.27 -43.92
CA LEU A 10 14.31 -24.91 -43.52
C LEU A 10 14.16 -24.89 -42.00
N ALA A 11 15.10 -24.25 -41.34
CA ALA A 11 15.00 -24.02 -39.89
C ALA A 11 14.04 -22.83 -39.61
N ALA A 12 12.85 -23.16 -39.18
CA ALA A 12 11.89 -22.11 -38.74
C ALA A 12 12.25 -21.65 -37.32
N THR A 13 12.83 -20.45 -37.23
CA THR A 13 13.10 -19.85 -35.94
C THR A 13 11.79 -19.22 -35.40
N LEU A 14 11.23 -19.86 -34.39
CA LEU A 14 10.07 -19.32 -33.68
C LEU A 14 10.54 -18.21 -32.76
N LEU A 15 10.27 -16.96 -33.13
CA LEU A 15 10.47 -15.81 -32.25
C LEU A 15 9.42 -15.89 -31.14
N HIS A 16 9.83 -16.32 -29.97
CA HIS A 16 8.99 -16.27 -28.78
C HIS A 16 9.02 -14.83 -28.26
N GLY A 17 8.06 -14.02 -28.69
CA GLY A 17 7.85 -12.69 -28.13
C GLY A 17 7.30 -12.83 -26.71
N SER A 18 8.11 -12.46 -25.72
CA SER A 18 7.63 -12.40 -24.35
C SER A 18 6.69 -11.21 -24.22
N LEU A 19 5.41 -11.48 -24.00
CA LEU A 19 4.43 -10.44 -23.70
C LEU A 19 4.70 -9.93 -22.29
N VAL A 20 5.25 -8.71 -22.19
CA VAL A 20 5.41 -8.03 -20.90
C VAL A 20 4.02 -7.57 -20.47
N GLN A 21 3.42 -8.29 -19.52
CA GLN A 21 2.11 -7.95 -18.99
C GLN A 21 2.26 -6.85 -17.95
N ALA A 22 1.52 -5.75 -18.10
CA ALA A 22 1.51 -4.67 -17.13
C ALA A 22 1.00 -5.19 -15.78
N ALA A 23 1.65 -4.80 -14.69
CA ALA A 23 1.24 -5.20 -13.34
C ALA A 23 -0.16 -4.66 -13.05
N GLU A 24 -1.02 -5.49 -12.42
CA GLU A 24 -2.33 -5.07 -11.96
C GLU A 24 -2.18 -3.99 -10.89
N PRO A 25 -2.99 -2.91 -10.93
CA PRO A 25 -2.96 -1.90 -9.87
C PRO A 25 -3.29 -2.53 -8.52
N LEU A 26 -2.64 -2.02 -7.47
CA LEU A 26 -2.87 -2.48 -6.10
C LEU A 26 -4.15 -1.82 -5.58
N ALA A 27 -5.21 -2.60 -5.41
CA ALA A 27 -6.50 -2.08 -4.95
C ALA A 27 -6.48 -1.90 -3.43
N ILE A 28 -6.93 -0.73 -2.97
CA ILE A 28 -7.07 -0.43 -1.55
C ILE A 28 -8.38 0.33 -1.33
N ASP A 29 -9.11 -0.03 -0.29
CA ASP A 29 -10.28 0.72 0.15
C ASP A 29 -9.84 1.72 1.22
N VAL A 30 -10.25 2.98 1.10
CA VAL A 30 -9.91 4.02 2.07
C VAL A 30 -11.19 4.59 2.66
N HIS A 31 -11.34 4.50 3.97
CA HIS A 31 -12.48 5.02 4.73
C HIS A 31 -12.08 6.31 5.41
N ARG A 32 -12.86 7.36 5.25
CA ARG A 32 -12.53 8.68 5.79
C ARG A 32 -13.76 9.54 6.04
N ASP A 33 -13.60 10.55 6.88
CA ASP A 33 -14.60 11.59 7.06
C ASP A 33 -14.65 12.48 5.79
N ALA A 34 -15.83 13.02 5.49
CA ALA A 34 -16.04 13.85 4.30
C ALA A 34 -15.12 15.08 4.28
N ASN A 35 -14.82 15.64 5.44
CA ASN A 35 -14.10 16.91 5.54
C ASN A 35 -12.59 16.73 5.82
N CYS A 36 -12.08 15.53 5.69
CA CYS A 36 -10.69 15.22 6.03
C CYS A 36 -9.75 15.56 4.87
N GLY A 37 -9.09 16.72 4.93
CA GLY A 37 -8.15 17.16 3.89
C GLY A 37 -6.92 16.26 3.80
N CYS A 38 -6.30 15.92 4.94
CA CYS A 38 -5.11 15.07 4.95
C CYS A 38 -5.41 13.67 4.42
N CYS A 39 -6.65 13.18 4.59
CA CYS A 39 -7.06 11.90 4.04
C CYS A 39 -7.04 11.94 2.51
N LYS A 40 -7.54 13.02 1.92
CA LYS A 40 -7.52 13.20 0.46
C LYS A 40 -6.08 13.28 -0.07
N ASP A 41 -5.21 13.93 0.66
CA ASP A 41 -3.80 14.05 0.26
C ASP A 41 -3.08 12.70 0.39
N TRP A 42 -3.42 11.90 1.40
CA TRP A 42 -2.90 10.53 1.49
C TRP A 42 -3.37 9.69 0.31
N ILE A 43 -4.64 9.81 -0.09
CA ILE A 43 -5.16 9.10 -1.27
C ILE A 43 -4.32 9.47 -2.52
N LYS A 44 -4.02 10.78 -2.71
CA LYS A 44 -3.18 11.21 -3.84
C LYS A 44 -1.80 10.57 -3.79
N HIS A 45 -1.22 10.47 -2.57
CA HIS A 45 0.07 9.80 -2.38
C HIS A 45 0.00 8.33 -2.84
N LEU A 46 -1.06 7.63 -2.44
CA LEU A 46 -1.25 6.23 -2.84
C LEU A 46 -1.40 6.09 -4.35
N GLU A 47 -2.23 6.93 -4.97
CA GLU A 47 -2.46 6.89 -6.41
C GLU A 47 -1.17 7.19 -7.18
N ALA A 48 -0.37 8.15 -6.71
CA ALA A 48 0.92 8.47 -7.31
C ALA A 48 1.92 7.31 -7.21
N ASN A 49 1.67 6.37 -6.29
CA ASN A 49 2.52 5.18 -6.08
C ASN A 49 1.88 3.89 -6.59
N GLY A 50 0.93 4.00 -7.53
CA GLY A 50 0.40 2.85 -8.25
C GLY A 50 -0.78 2.14 -7.60
N PHE A 51 -1.37 2.72 -6.55
CA PHE A 51 -2.55 2.14 -5.93
C PHE A 51 -3.81 2.61 -6.64
N LYS A 52 -4.79 1.71 -6.72
CA LYS A 52 -6.13 2.05 -7.17
C LYS A 52 -7.01 2.16 -5.92
N VAL A 53 -7.42 3.39 -5.60
CA VAL A 53 -8.15 3.67 -4.36
C VAL A 53 -9.65 3.69 -4.61
N THR A 54 -10.41 2.97 -3.77
CA THR A 54 -11.85 3.15 -3.64
C THR A 54 -12.08 3.98 -2.39
N ASP A 55 -12.60 5.19 -2.57
CA ASP A 55 -12.75 6.19 -1.52
C ASP A 55 -14.15 6.08 -0.89
N HIS A 56 -14.20 5.73 0.39
CA HIS A 56 -15.44 5.57 1.14
C HIS A 56 -15.58 6.69 2.15
N VAL A 57 -16.53 7.59 1.91
CA VAL A 57 -16.86 8.65 2.85
C VAL A 57 -17.80 8.07 3.91
N GLU A 58 -17.41 8.18 5.17
CA GLU A 58 -18.12 7.55 6.29
C GLU A 58 -18.69 8.58 7.24
N ALA A 59 -19.87 8.31 7.78
CA ALA A 59 -20.49 9.16 8.80
C ALA A 59 -19.94 8.86 10.19
N ASP A 60 -19.44 7.65 10.43
CA ASP A 60 -18.96 7.22 11.75
C ASP A 60 -17.66 6.42 11.61
N MET A 61 -16.55 7.13 11.64
CA MET A 61 -15.23 6.49 11.54
C MET A 61 -14.89 5.63 12.75
N SER A 62 -15.43 5.95 13.93
CA SER A 62 -15.21 5.09 15.12
C SER A 62 -15.74 3.69 14.89
N ALA A 63 -16.95 3.58 14.33
CA ALA A 63 -17.55 2.28 14.03
C ALA A 63 -16.71 1.52 12.98
N VAL A 64 -16.22 2.24 11.96
CA VAL A 64 -15.37 1.64 10.92
C VAL A 64 -14.08 1.08 11.54
N LYS A 65 -13.41 1.88 12.36
CA LYS A 65 -12.14 1.47 12.98
C LYS A 65 -12.34 0.26 13.89
N SER A 66 -13.41 0.26 14.67
CA SER A 66 -13.74 -0.85 15.56
C SER A 66 -13.97 -2.14 14.77
N ARG A 67 -14.76 -2.05 13.69
CA ARG A 67 -15.06 -3.21 12.83
C ARG A 67 -13.79 -3.77 12.19
N LEU A 68 -12.84 -2.90 11.84
CA LEU A 68 -11.60 -3.29 11.16
C LEU A 68 -10.49 -3.71 12.14
N GLY A 69 -10.75 -3.63 13.44
CA GLY A 69 -9.80 -4.08 14.45
C GLY A 69 -8.66 -3.11 14.72
N VAL A 70 -8.84 -1.82 14.43
CA VAL A 70 -7.82 -0.80 14.72
C VAL A 70 -7.85 -0.50 16.22
N PRO A 71 -6.74 -0.72 16.95
CA PRO A 71 -6.70 -0.35 18.38
C PRO A 71 -6.85 1.18 18.54
N TYR A 72 -7.55 1.56 19.59
CA TYR A 72 -7.77 2.98 19.88
C TYR A 72 -6.44 3.76 19.94
N SER A 73 -5.43 3.14 20.55
CA SER A 73 -4.10 3.79 20.69
C SER A 73 -3.39 4.03 19.37
N MET A 74 -3.83 3.39 18.30
CA MET A 74 -3.23 3.56 16.96
C MET A 74 -4.07 4.47 16.06
N GLY A 75 -5.18 5.00 16.56
CA GLY A 75 -6.13 5.76 15.76
C GLY A 75 -5.59 7.01 15.09
N SER A 76 -6.16 7.31 13.93
CA SER A 76 -5.81 8.47 13.11
C SER A 76 -7.06 9.01 12.41
N CYS A 77 -6.88 9.80 11.34
CA CYS A 77 -8.01 10.40 10.61
C CYS A 77 -8.69 9.41 9.64
N HIS A 78 -7.97 8.42 9.14
CA HIS A 78 -8.50 7.53 8.11
C HIS A 78 -8.00 6.10 8.31
N THR A 79 -8.68 5.17 7.65
CA THR A 79 -8.31 3.75 7.71
C THR A 79 -8.41 3.15 6.31
N GLY A 80 -7.31 2.60 5.82
CA GLY A 80 -7.29 1.82 4.59
C GLY A 80 -7.46 0.33 4.88
N VAL A 81 -7.89 -0.41 3.85
CA VAL A 81 -7.96 -1.87 3.92
C VAL A 81 -7.36 -2.43 2.64
N ILE A 82 -6.37 -3.29 2.79
CA ILE A 82 -5.74 -3.99 1.67
C ILE A 82 -5.46 -5.43 2.08
N ASP A 83 -5.88 -6.38 1.24
CA ASP A 83 -5.68 -7.82 1.52
C ASP A 83 -6.18 -8.23 2.91
N GLY A 84 -7.29 -7.62 3.37
CA GLY A 84 -7.87 -7.90 4.68
C GLY A 84 -7.11 -7.31 5.86
N LYS A 85 -6.10 -6.46 5.61
CA LYS A 85 -5.30 -5.82 6.66
C LYS A 85 -5.64 -4.33 6.74
N PHE A 86 -5.69 -3.79 7.96
CA PHE A 86 -5.90 -2.35 8.10
C PHE A 86 -4.60 -1.57 7.88
N VAL A 87 -4.76 -0.36 7.36
CA VAL A 87 -3.67 0.62 7.16
C VAL A 87 -4.15 1.93 7.78
N GLU A 88 -3.62 2.27 8.93
CA GLU A 88 -4.13 3.37 9.75
C GLU A 88 -3.22 4.60 9.70
N GLY A 89 -3.74 5.71 9.19
CA GLY A 89 -2.97 6.96 9.09
C GLY A 89 -1.99 6.99 7.91
N UNK A 90 -1.06 7.76 7.85
CA UNK A 90 -0.45 7.98 7.03
C UNK A 90 0.42 7.21 6.76
N VAL A 91 0.36 6.11 6.55
CA VAL A 91 1.37 5.07 6.23
C VAL A 91 1.92 5.29 4.82
N PRO A 92 3.24 5.39 4.66
CA PRO A 92 3.82 5.51 3.32
C PRO A 92 3.52 4.30 2.43
N ALA A 93 3.34 4.55 1.14
CA ALA A 93 3.03 3.50 0.16
C ALA A 93 4.03 2.34 0.21
N ALA A 94 5.32 2.64 0.36
CA ALA A 94 6.37 1.60 0.44
C ALA A 94 6.15 0.66 1.62
N ASP A 95 5.63 1.18 2.73
CA ASP A 95 5.42 0.36 3.93
C ASP A 95 4.13 -0.44 3.85
N ILE A 96 3.16 0.00 3.05
CA ILE A 96 1.99 -0.84 2.73
C ILE A 96 2.47 -2.09 1.98
N LEU A 97 3.43 -1.94 1.06
CA LEU A 97 3.98 -3.10 0.34
C LEU A 97 4.68 -4.06 1.29
N LYS A 98 5.42 -3.54 2.28
CA LYS A 98 6.04 -4.38 3.32
C LYS A 98 4.98 -5.13 4.14
N LEU A 99 3.92 -4.43 4.52
CA LEU A 99 2.81 -5.02 5.29
C LEU A 99 2.20 -6.20 4.55
N ARG A 100 2.02 -6.06 3.24
CA ARG A 100 1.41 -7.13 2.43
C ARG A 100 2.22 -8.42 2.46
N GLU A 101 3.54 -8.32 2.64
CA GLU A 101 4.43 -9.48 2.67
C GLU A 101 4.52 -10.14 4.05
N ARG A 102 3.90 -9.55 5.07
CA ARG A 102 4.00 -10.00 6.47
C ARG A 102 2.73 -10.74 6.87
N ALA A 103 2.78 -12.08 6.77
CA ALA A 103 1.62 -12.93 7.13
C ALA A 103 1.29 -12.84 8.62
N ASP A 104 2.25 -12.47 9.46
CA ASP A 104 2.07 -12.35 10.91
C ASP A 104 1.36 -11.06 11.33
N LEU A 105 1.24 -10.07 10.43
CA LEU A 105 0.64 -8.78 10.76
C LEU A 105 -0.80 -8.69 10.25
N VAL A 106 -1.68 -8.13 11.08
CA VAL A 106 -3.08 -7.89 10.71
C VAL A 106 -3.30 -6.45 10.27
N GLY A 107 -2.32 -5.58 10.48
CA GLY A 107 -2.40 -4.20 10.05
C GLY A 107 -1.14 -3.42 10.41
N ALA A 108 -1.10 -2.18 9.96
CA ALA A 108 -0.03 -1.24 10.29
C ALA A 108 -0.58 0.16 10.48
N ALA A 109 0.14 0.97 11.25
CA ALA A 109 -0.33 2.32 11.59
C ALA A 109 0.83 3.31 11.67
N VAL A 110 0.52 4.57 11.36
CA VAL A 110 1.30 5.73 11.75
C VAL A 110 0.42 6.53 12.71
N PRO A 111 0.54 6.29 14.01
CA PRO A 111 -0.33 6.97 14.98
C PRO A 111 -0.06 8.46 15.03
N GLY A 112 -1.11 9.25 15.24
CA GLY A 112 -0.98 10.67 15.55
C GLY A 112 -0.74 11.60 14.38
N MET A 113 -0.75 11.10 13.16
CA MET A 113 -0.61 11.93 11.95
C MET A 113 0.58 12.91 12.02
N PRO A 114 1.82 12.42 12.17
CA PRO A 114 2.99 13.29 12.35
C PRO A 114 3.27 14.15 11.11
N VAL A 115 3.77 15.36 11.36
CA VAL A 115 4.17 16.26 10.27
C VAL A 115 5.23 15.59 9.40
N GLY A 116 5.04 15.67 8.08
CA GLY A 116 5.96 15.08 7.11
C GLY A 116 5.57 13.67 6.67
N SER A 117 4.66 13.00 7.38
CA SER A 117 4.10 11.75 6.86
C SER A 117 3.21 12.05 5.65
N PRO A 118 3.01 11.07 4.75
CA PRO A 118 2.28 11.34 3.49
C PRO A 118 0.87 11.86 3.74
N GLY A 119 0.59 13.07 3.26
CA GLY A 119 -0.66 13.78 3.49
C GLY A 119 -0.55 14.83 4.60
N MET A 120 0.54 14.82 5.35
CA MET A 120 0.78 15.75 6.45
C MET A 120 2.06 16.56 6.22
N GLU A 121 2.43 16.77 4.98
CA GLU A 121 3.62 17.54 4.62
C GLU A 121 3.38 19.02 4.91
N MET A 122 4.33 19.66 5.60
CA MET A 122 4.30 21.08 5.92
C MET A 122 5.70 21.66 5.71
N GLY A 123 5.98 22.09 4.48
CA GLY A 123 7.31 22.56 4.11
C GLY A 123 8.35 21.47 4.24
N ASP A 124 9.51 21.81 4.74
CA ASP A 124 10.63 20.86 4.87
C ASP A 124 10.68 20.16 6.23
N ARG A 125 9.77 20.51 7.13
CA ARG A 125 9.74 19.95 8.48
C ARG A 125 9.22 18.51 8.44
N GLN A 126 9.89 17.63 9.18
CA GLN A 126 9.43 16.26 9.40
C GLN A 126 9.63 15.88 10.86
N ASP A 127 8.56 15.49 11.53
CA ASP A 127 8.66 14.88 12.85
C ASP A 127 9.21 13.45 12.69
N ALA A 128 9.98 12.99 13.66
CA ALA A 128 10.38 11.58 13.67
C ALA A 128 9.14 10.72 13.91
N TYR A 129 9.00 9.63 13.14
CA TYR A 129 7.85 8.73 13.35
C TYR A 129 8.20 7.30 12.94
N GLN A 130 7.37 6.39 13.40
CA GLN A 130 7.49 4.98 13.06
C GLN A 130 6.22 4.48 12.39
N VAL A 131 6.38 3.52 11.50
CA VAL A 131 5.27 2.70 11.04
C VAL A 131 5.26 1.46 11.92
N VAL A 132 4.16 1.23 12.60
CA VAL A 132 4.02 0.16 13.60
C VAL A 132 3.11 -0.93 13.05
N GLY A 133 3.58 -2.17 13.01
CA GLY A 133 2.77 -3.31 12.64
C GLY A 133 2.11 -3.93 13.86
N LEU A 134 0.94 -4.54 13.67
CA LEU A 134 0.19 -5.20 14.75
C LEU A 134 -0.02 -6.67 14.41
N THR A 135 0.35 -7.56 15.33
CA THR A 135 0.10 -9.00 15.16
C THR A 135 -1.33 -9.35 15.60
N ARG A 136 -1.78 -10.54 15.24
CA ARG A 136 -3.11 -11.02 15.63
C ARG A 136 -3.24 -11.12 17.16
N SER A 137 -2.16 -11.41 17.86
CA SER A 137 -2.16 -11.47 19.34
C SER A 137 -2.11 -10.08 19.99
N GLY A 138 -2.04 -9.01 19.20
CA GLY A 138 -2.03 -7.64 19.72
C GLY A 138 -0.66 -7.07 20.03
N GLN A 139 0.41 -7.73 19.57
CA GLN A 139 1.78 -7.22 19.76
C GLN A 139 2.14 -6.24 18.67
N ALA A 140 2.76 -5.13 19.07
CA ALA A 140 3.24 -4.11 18.13
C ALA A 140 4.72 -4.35 17.81
N SER A 141 5.09 -4.08 16.57
CA SER A 141 6.49 -4.13 16.14
C SER A 141 6.74 -3.01 15.14
N VAL A 142 7.99 -2.54 15.09
CA VAL A 142 8.35 -1.46 14.17
C VAL A 142 8.54 -2.04 12.77
N LEU A 143 7.77 -1.54 11.82
CA LEU A 143 7.87 -1.94 10.42
C LEU A 143 8.81 -1.02 9.64
N ALA A 144 8.85 0.27 10.00
CA ALA A 144 9.74 1.25 9.39
C ALA A 144 9.95 2.43 10.33
N GLU A 145 11.09 3.12 10.17
CA GLU A 145 11.40 4.31 10.95
C GLU A 145 11.76 5.47 10.02
N TYR A 146 11.27 6.64 10.35
CA TYR A 146 11.52 7.86 9.60
C TYR A 146 12.07 8.91 10.55
N PRO A 147 13.30 9.41 10.31
CA PRO A 147 13.89 10.40 11.20
C PRO A 147 13.27 11.77 11.04
N GLY A 148 13.34 12.58 12.08
CA GLY A 148 12.96 13.98 12.01
C GLY A 148 14.01 14.80 11.25
N ARG A 149 13.58 15.96 10.73
CA ARG A 149 14.50 16.93 10.09
C ARG A 149 13.88 18.33 10.10
#